data_afe7c7a9e5321c4f62bcfcfbd357a66d
#
_entry.id   afe7c7a9e5321c4f62bcfcfbd357a66d
#
_cell.length_a   1.000
_cell.length_b   1.000
_cell.length_c   1.000
_cell.angle_alpha   90.00
_cell.angle_beta   90.00
_cell.angle_gamma   90.00
#
_symmetry.space_group_name_H-M   'P 1'
#
loop_
_entity.id
_entity.type
_entity.pdbx_description
1 polymer ?
#
loop_
_entity_poly.entity_id
_entity_poly.type
_entity_poly.pdbx_seq_one_letter_code
_entity_poly.pdbx_strand_id
1 'polypeptide(L)'
;FPLFLQIELNQTCNYLCPHCIIGNPDEMPNIYDPKENLNFSQYKKIIDEAADHKCPSISAQGENEPFLNKRFEEYIYYSHKKGIIDIMTNTNGSAITKKRSQKILDSGLTRLRFSLDAFTDETYKKVRVGAIDLDKVKKNIFDFLDLKEKGGYKLPIVGVSFCQLSTNIHELEDFKNYWKDKVDIVSIQTYVPPSLNKKSHFDFYTEDQFYPEHNLDFRCNQPFQRMQIR
;
A
#
# COMPACT_ATOMS: atom_id res chain seq x y z
N PHE A 1 -7.61 -14.56 -18.35
CA PHE A 1 -7.86 -13.45 -17.41
C PHE A 1 -6.79 -13.47 -16.31
N PRO A 2 -6.33 -12.33 -15.81
CA PRO A 2 -5.29 -12.30 -14.77
C PRO A 2 -5.79 -12.89 -13.45
N LEU A 3 -4.86 -13.46 -12.67
CA LEU A 3 -5.15 -13.98 -11.33
C LEU A 3 -5.14 -12.89 -10.26
N PHE A 4 -4.62 -11.72 -10.60
CA PHE A 4 -4.47 -10.59 -9.69
C PHE A 4 -4.69 -9.28 -10.44
N LEU A 5 -5.62 -8.45 -9.95
CA LEU A 5 -5.82 -7.10 -10.44
C LEU A 5 -5.32 -6.09 -9.43
N GLN A 6 -4.52 -5.15 -9.88
CA GLN A 6 -4.20 -3.94 -9.12
C GLN A 6 -5.04 -2.80 -9.70
N ILE A 7 -5.88 -2.19 -8.88
CA ILE A 7 -6.83 -1.16 -9.30
C ILE A 7 -6.57 0.10 -8.50
N GLU A 8 -6.16 1.15 -9.18
CA GLU A 8 -5.90 2.45 -8.59
C GLU A 8 -7.20 3.27 -8.56
N LEU A 9 -7.70 3.58 -7.36
CA LEU A 9 -9.00 4.25 -7.19
C LEU A 9 -8.91 5.77 -7.33
N ASN A 10 -7.73 6.34 -7.10
CA ASN A 10 -7.39 7.75 -7.20
C ASN A 10 -5.91 7.87 -7.45
N GLN A 11 -5.47 8.99 -8.03
CA GLN A 11 -4.06 9.22 -8.36
C GLN A 11 -3.41 10.28 -7.44
N THR A 12 -3.79 10.29 -6.17
CA THR A 12 -3.28 11.27 -5.20
C THR A 12 -2.71 10.60 -3.95
N CYS A 13 -1.73 11.27 -3.35
CA CYS A 13 -1.24 10.95 -2.02
C CYS A 13 -1.07 12.26 -1.24
N ASN A 14 -1.28 12.21 0.06
CA ASN A 14 -1.04 13.36 0.96
C ASN A 14 0.38 13.38 1.52
N TYR A 15 1.25 12.43 1.11
CA TYR A 15 2.68 12.40 1.43
C TYR A 15 3.50 12.55 0.16
N LEU A 16 4.70 13.11 0.30
CA LEU A 16 5.67 13.34 -0.77
C LEU A 16 6.96 12.57 -0.48
N CYS A 17 6.83 11.26 -0.34
CA CYS A 17 7.97 10.38 -0.01
C CYS A 17 9.04 10.46 -1.10
N PRO A 18 10.32 10.79 -0.80
CA PRO A 18 11.35 11.00 -1.82
C PRO A 18 11.71 9.73 -2.59
N HIS A 19 11.42 8.55 -2.05
CA HIS A 19 11.60 7.24 -2.70
C HIS A 19 10.39 6.77 -3.51
N CYS A 20 9.33 7.59 -3.63
CA CYS A 20 8.10 7.29 -4.36
C CYS A 20 7.94 8.23 -5.55
N ILE A 21 7.27 7.77 -6.61
CA ILE A 21 7.02 8.60 -7.79
C ILE A 21 6.18 9.84 -7.49
N ILE A 22 5.25 9.75 -6.54
CA ILE A 22 4.43 10.90 -6.10
C ILE A 22 5.29 12.01 -5.48
N GLY A 23 6.38 11.65 -4.80
CA GLY A 23 7.34 12.61 -4.26
C GLY A 23 8.32 13.16 -5.32
N ASN A 24 8.25 12.66 -6.54
CA ASN A 24 9.10 13.05 -7.67
C ASN A 24 8.24 13.41 -8.89
N PRO A 25 7.51 14.54 -8.85
CA PRO A 25 6.52 14.87 -9.87
C PRO A 25 7.11 15.02 -11.28
N ASP A 26 8.39 15.39 -11.41
CA ASP A 26 9.08 15.47 -12.69
C ASP A 26 9.27 14.12 -13.38
N GLU A 27 9.11 13.04 -12.65
CA GLU A 27 9.22 11.66 -13.16
C GLU A 27 7.87 11.02 -13.43
N MET A 28 6.79 11.70 -13.05
CA MET A 28 5.44 11.19 -13.30
C MET A 28 5.16 11.10 -14.80
N PRO A 29 4.62 9.99 -15.28
CA PRO A 29 4.11 9.92 -16.63
C PRO A 29 3.05 10.99 -16.88
N ASN A 30 2.99 11.56 -18.10
CA ASN A 30 2.00 12.56 -18.49
C ASN A 30 0.53 12.09 -18.37
N ILE A 31 0.32 10.79 -18.17
CA ILE A 31 -1.00 10.19 -17.96
C ILE A 31 -1.47 10.28 -16.51
N TYR A 32 -0.64 10.80 -15.60
CA TYR A 32 -0.97 10.91 -14.18
C TYR A 32 -1.73 12.22 -13.95
N ASP A 33 -3.02 12.13 -13.63
CA ASP A 33 -3.83 13.30 -13.25
C ASP A 33 -4.31 13.16 -11.79
N PRO A 34 -3.81 13.98 -10.86
CA PRO A 34 -4.22 13.93 -9.46
C PRO A 34 -5.70 14.26 -9.22
N LYS A 35 -6.41 14.77 -10.22
CA LYS A 35 -7.85 15.04 -10.15
C LYS A 35 -8.68 13.85 -10.61
N GLU A 36 -8.08 12.90 -11.32
CA GLU A 36 -8.79 11.72 -11.77
C GLU A 36 -9.03 10.73 -10.63
N ASN A 37 -10.24 10.23 -10.60
CA ASN A 37 -10.66 9.15 -9.72
C ASN A 37 -11.44 8.15 -10.53
N LEU A 38 -11.17 6.88 -10.34
CA LEU A 38 -11.98 5.83 -10.93
C LEU A 38 -13.40 5.93 -10.38
N ASN A 39 -14.36 6.22 -11.24
CA ASN A 39 -15.74 6.31 -10.78
C ASN A 39 -16.34 4.93 -10.46
N PHE A 40 -17.31 4.91 -9.56
CA PHE A 40 -17.85 3.66 -9.04
C PHE A 40 -18.54 2.79 -10.12
N SER A 41 -19.08 3.38 -11.18
CA SER A 41 -19.72 2.63 -12.26
C SER A 41 -18.68 1.90 -13.13
N GLN A 42 -17.55 2.54 -13.39
CA GLN A 42 -16.42 1.91 -14.09
C GLN A 42 -15.83 0.78 -13.24
N TYR A 43 -15.59 1.06 -11.95
CA TYR A 43 -15.10 0.05 -11.02
C TYR A 43 -16.00 -1.19 -10.99
N LYS A 44 -17.33 -1.00 -10.92
CA LYS A 44 -18.26 -2.13 -10.94
C LYS A 44 -18.12 -3.00 -12.18
N LYS A 45 -17.95 -2.39 -13.36
CA LYS A 45 -17.74 -3.16 -14.60
C LYS A 45 -16.45 -4.00 -14.53
N ILE A 46 -15.38 -3.43 -14.00
CA ILE A 46 -14.10 -4.15 -13.81
C ILE A 46 -14.27 -5.33 -12.87
N ILE A 47 -14.94 -5.12 -11.73
CA ILE A 47 -15.14 -6.17 -10.73
C ILE A 47 -16.15 -7.23 -11.20
N ASP A 48 -17.18 -6.84 -11.93
CA ASP A 48 -18.13 -7.79 -12.52
C ASP A 48 -17.41 -8.72 -13.50
N GLU A 49 -16.60 -8.17 -14.40
CA GLU A 49 -15.79 -8.96 -15.33
C GLU A 49 -14.76 -9.84 -14.58
N ALA A 50 -14.11 -9.29 -13.57
CA ALA A 50 -13.18 -10.06 -12.74
C ALA A 50 -13.86 -11.25 -12.04
N ALA A 51 -15.05 -11.05 -11.50
CA ALA A 51 -15.84 -12.08 -10.85
C ALA A 51 -16.32 -13.17 -11.84
N ASP A 52 -16.81 -12.77 -13.03
CA ASP A 52 -17.23 -13.69 -14.09
C ASP A 52 -16.06 -14.60 -14.52
N HIS A 53 -14.85 -14.05 -14.58
CA HIS A 53 -13.62 -14.80 -14.89
C HIS A 53 -12.97 -15.46 -13.65
N LYS A 54 -13.61 -15.42 -12.49
CA LYS A 54 -13.13 -16.02 -11.24
C LYS A 54 -11.75 -15.52 -10.81
N CYS A 55 -11.45 -14.22 -11.05
CA CYS A 55 -10.24 -13.60 -10.55
C CYS A 55 -10.23 -13.64 -9.01
N PRO A 56 -9.27 -14.32 -8.37
CA PRO A 56 -9.35 -14.54 -6.93
C PRO A 56 -8.93 -13.36 -6.09
N SER A 57 -8.12 -12.44 -6.64
CA SER A 57 -7.43 -11.43 -5.83
C SER A 57 -7.39 -10.06 -6.48
N ILE A 58 -7.63 -9.03 -5.68
CA ILE A 58 -7.43 -7.64 -6.07
C ILE A 58 -6.60 -6.86 -5.04
N SER A 59 -5.87 -5.86 -5.52
CA SER A 59 -5.24 -4.83 -4.70
C SER A 59 -5.83 -3.47 -5.05
N ALA A 60 -6.53 -2.86 -4.10
CA ALA A 60 -7.17 -1.55 -4.28
C ALA A 60 -6.18 -0.41 -3.97
N GLN A 61 -5.06 -0.39 -4.67
CA GLN A 61 -3.99 0.59 -4.55
C GLN A 61 -3.12 0.63 -5.79
N GLY A 62 -2.39 1.73 -5.96
CA GLY A 62 -1.30 1.90 -6.91
C GLY A 62 -0.21 2.76 -6.28
N GLU A 63 0.14 3.84 -6.94
CA GLU A 63 1.09 4.87 -6.46
C GLU A 63 0.39 5.95 -5.62
N ASN A 64 -0.73 5.65 -5.01
CA ASN A 64 -1.63 6.58 -4.32
C ASN A 64 -1.75 6.30 -2.82
N GLU A 65 -2.46 7.18 -2.11
CA GLU A 65 -3.05 6.84 -0.81
C GLU A 65 -4.53 6.50 -1.01
N PRO A 66 -4.90 5.22 -0.93
CA PRO A 66 -6.26 4.77 -1.24
C PRO A 66 -7.34 5.41 -0.37
N PHE A 67 -7.01 5.69 0.90
CA PHE A 67 -7.96 6.25 1.85
C PHE A 67 -8.21 7.76 1.66
N LEU A 68 -7.60 8.42 0.69
CA LEU A 68 -8.04 9.73 0.23
C LEU A 68 -9.33 9.65 -0.58
N ASN A 69 -9.61 8.50 -1.18
CA ASN A 69 -10.94 8.22 -1.73
C ASN A 69 -11.96 8.06 -0.59
N LYS A 70 -12.93 8.98 -0.52
CA LYS A 70 -13.95 9.02 0.55
C LYS A 70 -14.92 7.84 0.52
N ARG A 71 -14.98 7.14 -0.61
CA ARG A 71 -15.87 5.99 -0.85
C ARG A 71 -15.10 4.66 -0.88
N PHE A 72 -13.84 4.64 -0.47
CA PHE A 72 -12.99 3.45 -0.52
C PHE A 72 -13.69 2.19 -0.02
N GLU A 73 -14.35 2.27 1.13
CA GLU A 73 -14.99 1.12 1.76
C GLU A 73 -16.18 0.57 0.93
N GLU A 74 -16.84 1.43 0.15
CA GLU A 74 -17.92 1.01 -0.76
C GLU A 74 -17.39 0.19 -1.95
N TYR A 75 -16.20 0.56 -2.47
CA TYR A 75 -15.52 -0.17 -3.53
C TYR A 75 -15.10 -1.56 -3.03
N ILE A 76 -14.52 -1.63 -1.84
CA ILE A 76 -14.11 -2.90 -1.23
C ILE A 76 -15.33 -3.80 -0.96
N TYR A 77 -16.38 -3.24 -0.37
CA TYR A 77 -17.62 -3.97 -0.08
C TYR A 77 -18.24 -4.56 -1.36
N TYR A 78 -18.24 -3.80 -2.46
CA TYR A 78 -18.74 -4.31 -3.74
C TYR A 78 -17.92 -5.51 -4.22
N SER A 79 -16.61 -5.43 -4.19
CA SER A 79 -15.72 -6.54 -4.58
C SER A 79 -15.93 -7.79 -3.72
N HIS A 80 -16.06 -7.60 -2.40
CA HIS A 80 -16.37 -8.68 -1.48
C HIS A 80 -17.70 -9.35 -1.81
N LYS A 81 -18.76 -8.56 -2.08
CA LYS A 81 -20.08 -9.08 -2.46
C LYS A 81 -20.10 -9.81 -3.80
N LYS A 82 -19.17 -9.51 -4.70
CA LYS A 82 -18.99 -10.20 -5.98
C LYS A 82 -18.16 -11.48 -5.87
N GLY A 83 -17.69 -11.82 -4.67
CA GLY A 83 -16.99 -13.08 -4.40
C GLY A 83 -15.49 -13.03 -4.63
N ILE A 84 -14.88 -11.84 -4.72
CA ILE A 84 -13.43 -11.73 -4.70
C ILE A 84 -12.94 -12.20 -3.32
N ILE A 85 -12.03 -13.18 -3.33
CA ILE A 85 -11.63 -13.90 -2.12
C ILE A 85 -10.58 -13.14 -1.34
N ASP A 86 -9.62 -12.50 -2.04
CA ASP A 86 -8.50 -11.79 -1.45
C ASP A 86 -8.50 -10.33 -1.91
N ILE A 87 -8.77 -9.43 -0.99
CA ILE A 87 -8.87 -8.00 -1.23
C ILE A 87 -7.86 -7.31 -0.32
N MET A 88 -6.83 -6.72 -0.90
CA MET A 88 -5.76 -6.08 -0.15
C MET A 88 -5.61 -4.60 -0.47
N THR A 89 -5.06 -3.87 0.50
CA THR A 89 -4.58 -2.49 0.29
C THR A 89 -3.45 -2.15 1.24
N ASN A 90 -2.62 -1.20 0.81
CA ASN A 90 -1.64 -0.53 1.69
C ASN A 90 -2.10 0.90 1.95
N THR A 91 -1.66 1.46 3.06
CA THR A 91 -1.97 2.83 3.46
C THR A 91 -0.82 3.46 4.24
N ASN A 92 -0.69 4.75 4.19
CA ASN A 92 0.18 5.50 5.09
C ASN A 92 -0.42 5.69 6.50
N GLY A 93 -1.67 5.26 6.72
CA GLY A 93 -2.35 5.27 8.01
C GLY A 93 -2.88 6.63 8.47
N SER A 94 -2.63 7.71 7.75
CA SER A 94 -3.02 9.08 8.17
C SER A 94 -4.54 9.29 8.19
N ALA A 95 -5.24 8.63 7.28
CA ALA A 95 -6.69 8.78 7.10
C ALA A 95 -7.53 7.71 7.84
N ILE A 96 -6.90 6.83 8.61
CA ILE A 96 -7.59 5.77 9.38
C ILE A 96 -8.05 6.33 10.71
N THR A 97 -9.24 6.89 10.75
CA THR A 97 -9.88 7.35 11.98
C THR A 97 -10.71 6.22 12.61
N LYS A 98 -11.01 6.31 13.91
CA LYS A 98 -11.85 5.31 14.61
C LYS A 98 -13.19 5.05 13.89
N LYS A 99 -13.87 6.10 13.43
CA LYS A 99 -15.13 5.99 12.66
C LYS A 99 -14.91 5.25 11.34
N ARG A 100 -13.78 5.48 10.67
CA ARG A 100 -13.44 4.85 9.43
C ARG A 100 -13.03 3.40 9.61
N SER A 101 -12.33 3.10 10.71
CA SER A 101 -11.93 1.74 11.08
C SER A 101 -13.12 0.79 11.11
N GLN A 102 -14.26 1.19 11.67
CA GLN A 102 -15.47 0.37 11.66
C GLN A 102 -15.92 0.03 10.23
N LYS A 103 -15.97 1.04 9.34
CA LYS A 103 -16.38 0.82 7.95
C LYS A 103 -15.42 -0.10 7.19
N ILE A 104 -14.11 0.02 7.49
CA ILE A 104 -13.09 -0.86 6.89
C ILE A 104 -13.32 -2.30 7.34
N LEU A 105 -13.56 -2.53 8.64
CA LEU A 105 -13.84 -3.85 9.19
C LEU A 105 -15.10 -4.48 8.58
N ASP A 106 -16.13 -3.68 8.31
CA ASP A 106 -17.39 -4.12 7.72
C ASP A 106 -17.33 -4.28 6.19
N SER A 107 -16.26 -3.81 5.54
CA SER A 107 -16.17 -3.76 4.07
C SER A 107 -15.86 -5.10 3.39
N GLY A 108 -15.35 -6.08 4.14
CA GLY A 108 -14.84 -7.33 3.58
C GLY A 108 -13.40 -7.26 3.08
N LEU A 109 -12.64 -6.20 3.45
CA LEU A 109 -11.20 -6.16 3.22
C LEU A 109 -10.52 -7.35 3.92
N THR A 110 -9.62 -8.05 3.21
CA THR A 110 -8.96 -9.23 3.77
C THR A 110 -7.55 -8.98 4.27
N ARG A 111 -6.87 -7.97 3.71
CA ARG A 111 -5.52 -7.57 4.16
C ARG A 111 -5.37 -6.06 4.14
N LEU A 112 -4.90 -5.52 5.26
CA LEU A 112 -4.56 -4.10 5.43
C LEU A 112 -3.10 -3.98 5.89
N ARG A 113 -2.28 -3.24 5.14
CA ARG A 113 -0.89 -3.01 5.51
C ARG A 113 -0.59 -1.52 5.65
N PHE A 114 0.00 -1.15 6.78
CA PHE A 114 0.44 0.21 7.05
C PHE A 114 1.90 0.39 6.64
N SER A 115 2.15 1.34 5.77
CA SER A 115 3.48 1.67 5.27
C SER A 115 4.13 2.71 6.19
N LEU A 116 5.10 2.29 7.00
CA LEU A 116 5.72 3.14 8.02
C LEU A 116 7.16 3.56 7.69
N ASP A 117 8.02 2.58 7.35
CA ASP A 117 9.41 2.77 6.93
C ASP A 117 10.32 3.47 7.97
N ALA A 118 9.89 3.53 9.23
CA ALA A 118 10.68 4.11 10.31
C ALA A 118 10.21 3.62 11.68
N PHE A 119 11.10 3.70 12.65
CA PHE A 119 10.83 3.43 14.07
C PHE A 119 10.69 4.73 14.88
N THR A 120 11.53 5.75 14.57
CA THR A 120 11.50 7.06 15.20
C THR A 120 10.75 8.09 14.35
N ASP A 121 10.20 9.15 14.99
CA ASP A 121 9.51 10.24 14.30
C ASP A 121 10.48 11.07 13.45
N GLU A 122 11.74 11.17 13.86
CA GLU A 122 12.78 11.87 13.09
C GLU A 122 13.01 11.21 11.73
N THR A 123 13.28 9.89 11.71
CA THR A 123 13.46 9.14 10.47
C THR A 123 12.16 9.10 9.67
N TYR A 124 11.01 8.94 10.34
CA TYR A 124 9.70 8.92 9.68
C TYR A 124 9.47 10.18 8.86
N LYS A 125 9.71 11.37 9.40
CA LYS A 125 9.55 12.64 8.70
C LYS A 125 10.53 12.81 7.53
N LYS A 126 11.69 12.17 7.59
CA LYS A 126 12.66 12.18 6.48
C LYS A 126 12.21 11.29 5.31
N VAL A 127 11.70 10.09 5.61
CA VAL A 127 11.31 9.12 4.58
C VAL A 127 9.85 9.29 4.12
N ARG A 128 9.00 9.93 4.93
CA ARG A 128 7.58 10.17 4.69
C ARG A 128 7.28 11.67 4.74
N VAL A 129 7.87 12.44 3.80
CA VAL A 129 7.73 13.90 3.75
C VAL A 129 6.27 14.32 3.65
N GLY A 130 5.88 15.30 4.46
CA GLY A 130 4.49 15.75 4.60
C GLY A 130 3.64 14.89 5.53
N ALA A 131 4.23 13.89 6.17
CA ALA A 131 3.53 13.00 7.09
C ALA A 131 3.06 13.72 8.37
N ILE A 132 1.96 13.21 8.93
CA ILE A 132 1.59 13.50 10.32
C ILE A 132 2.59 12.80 11.25
N ASP A 133 2.61 13.17 12.54
CA ASP A 133 3.52 12.55 13.50
C ASP A 133 3.35 11.03 13.55
N LEU A 134 4.45 10.30 13.64
CA LEU A 134 4.46 8.84 13.68
C LEU A 134 3.61 8.28 14.83
N ASP A 135 3.60 8.94 15.98
CA ASP A 135 2.78 8.52 17.13
C ASP A 135 1.28 8.62 16.84
N LYS A 136 0.84 9.57 16.03
CA LYS A 136 -0.55 9.63 15.56
C LYS A 136 -0.89 8.46 14.65
N VAL A 137 0.04 8.08 13.77
CA VAL A 137 -0.14 6.90 12.90
C VAL A 137 -0.14 5.63 13.73
N LYS A 138 0.79 5.46 14.67
CA LYS A 138 0.81 4.33 15.61
C LYS A 138 -0.52 4.25 16.38
N LYS A 139 -1.02 5.40 16.86
CA LYS A 139 -2.32 5.45 17.54
C LYS A 139 -3.47 4.98 16.64
N ASN A 140 -3.52 5.42 15.38
CA ASN A 140 -4.54 4.97 14.43
C ASN A 140 -4.49 3.45 14.22
N ILE A 141 -3.29 2.88 14.15
CA ILE A 141 -3.09 1.43 14.01
C ILE A 141 -3.62 0.70 15.26
N PHE A 142 -3.25 1.15 16.45
CA PHE A 142 -3.71 0.51 17.69
C PHE A 142 -5.21 0.69 17.92
N ASP A 143 -5.79 1.84 17.61
CA ASP A 143 -7.24 2.05 17.66
C ASP A 143 -7.97 1.10 16.68
N PHE A 144 -7.38 0.82 15.51
CA PHE A 144 -7.92 -0.13 14.54
C PHE A 144 -7.85 -1.57 15.07
N LEU A 145 -6.70 -1.98 15.61
CA LEU A 145 -6.49 -3.32 16.17
C LEU A 145 -7.41 -3.59 17.35
N ASP A 146 -7.53 -2.63 18.27
CA ASP A 146 -8.43 -2.69 19.42
C ASP A 146 -9.90 -2.86 18.98
N LEU A 147 -10.32 -2.11 17.96
CA LEU A 147 -11.67 -2.24 17.42
C LEU A 147 -11.89 -3.58 16.73
N LYS A 148 -10.88 -4.07 15.98
CA LYS A 148 -10.91 -5.41 15.36
C LYS A 148 -11.08 -6.50 16.40
N GLU A 149 -10.28 -6.46 17.47
CA GLU A 149 -10.33 -7.43 18.57
C GLU A 149 -11.66 -7.39 19.30
N LYS A 150 -12.09 -6.23 19.77
CA LYS A 150 -13.37 -6.03 20.48
C LYS A 150 -14.58 -6.42 19.67
N GLY A 151 -14.52 -6.21 18.35
CA GLY A 151 -15.57 -6.62 17.42
C GLY A 151 -15.53 -8.09 17.04
N GLY A 152 -14.51 -8.85 17.43
CA GLY A 152 -14.35 -10.27 17.07
C GLY A 152 -14.02 -10.51 15.61
N TYR A 153 -13.53 -9.48 14.89
CA TYR A 153 -13.20 -9.59 13.47
C TYR A 153 -11.94 -10.44 13.27
N LYS A 154 -12.03 -11.45 12.42
CA LYS A 154 -10.87 -12.26 12.01
C LYS A 154 -10.07 -11.60 10.88
N LEU A 155 -10.72 -10.81 10.05
CA LEU A 155 -10.16 -10.05 8.94
C LEU A 155 -10.39 -8.55 9.17
N PRO A 156 -9.56 -7.71 8.54
CA PRO A 156 -8.40 -8.04 7.70
C PRO A 156 -7.21 -8.56 8.52
N ILE A 157 -6.34 -9.33 7.87
CA ILE A 157 -4.97 -9.54 8.37
C ILE A 157 -4.28 -8.18 8.34
N VAL A 158 -3.73 -7.76 9.47
CA VAL A 158 -3.11 -6.44 9.63
C VAL A 158 -1.60 -6.56 9.63
N GLY A 159 -0.95 -5.77 8.79
CA GLY A 159 0.50 -5.73 8.75
C GLY A 159 1.08 -4.32 8.77
N VAL A 160 2.37 -4.24 9.04
CA VAL A 160 3.19 -3.06 8.83
C VAL A 160 4.29 -3.35 7.82
N SER A 161 4.73 -2.35 7.07
CA SER A 161 5.86 -2.52 6.16
C SER A 161 6.96 -1.51 6.42
N PHE A 162 8.17 -1.97 6.11
CA PHE A 162 9.40 -1.20 6.14
C PHE A 162 10.13 -1.40 4.82
N CYS A 163 10.20 -0.35 4.01
CA CYS A 163 11.05 -0.32 2.82
C CYS A 163 12.46 0.06 3.24
N GLN A 164 13.42 -0.83 2.97
CA GLN A 164 14.82 -0.61 3.33
C GLN A 164 15.42 0.48 2.43
N LEU A 165 15.84 1.56 3.06
CA LEU A 165 16.51 2.70 2.43
C LEU A 165 17.80 2.99 3.18
N SER A 166 18.80 3.56 2.52
CA SER A 166 20.06 4.03 3.15
C SER A 166 19.81 4.94 4.36
N THR A 167 18.72 5.70 4.31
CA THR A 167 18.34 6.68 5.33
C THR A 167 17.63 6.09 6.55
N ASN A 168 17.12 4.85 6.49
CA ASN A 168 16.35 4.24 7.57
C ASN A 168 16.82 2.86 8.03
N ILE A 169 17.76 2.24 7.30
CA ILE A 169 18.18 0.85 7.55
C ILE A 169 18.69 0.62 8.98
N HIS A 170 19.27 1.66 9.61
CA HIS A 170 19.74 1.60 10.98
C HIS A 170 18.65 1.38 12.02
N GLU A 171 17.38 1.63 11.67
CA GLU A 171 16.20 1.41 12.54
C GLU A 171 15.51 0.06 12.29
N LEU A 172 15.96 -0.76 11.35
CA LEU A 172 15.26 -1.98 10.92
C LEU A 172 15.02 -2.96 12.06
N GLU A 173 16.02 -3.24 12.88
CA GLU A 173 15.88 -4.22 13.97
C GLU A 173 14.96 -3.70 15.08
N ASP A 174 15.03 -2.42 15.43
CA ASP A 174 14.13 -1.80 16.39
C ASP A 174 12.67 -1.82 15.89
N PHE A 175 12.48 -1.53 14.61
CA PHE A 175 11.17 -1.63 13.96
C PHE A 175 10.61 -3.06 14.03
N LYS A 176 11.38 -4.07 13.65
CA LYS A 176 10.98 -5.48 13.70
C LYS A 176 10.62 -5.92 15.12
N ASN A 177 11.51 -5.62 16.08
CA ASN A 177 11.32 -5.98 17.48
C ASN A 177 10.09 -5.31 18.08
N TYR A 178 9.80 -4.07 17.70
CA TYR A 178 8.62 -3.35 18.19
C TYR A 178 7.31 -3.94 17.66
N TRP A 179 7.25 -4.31 16.38
CA TRP A 179 5.99 -4.68 15.72
C TRP A 179 5.69 -6.19 15.71
N LYS A 180 6.68 -7.08 15.88
CA LYS A 180 6.55 -8.53 15.71
C LYS A 180 5.38 -9.19 16.47
N ASP A 181 5.05 -8.67 17.67
CA ASP A 181 4.01 -9.23 18.53
C ASP A 181 2.75 -8.36 18.59
N LYS A 182 2.64 -7.33 17.75
CA LYS A 182 1.55 -6.35 17.77
C LYS A 182 0.66 -6.40 16.52
N VAL A 183 1.18 -6.96 15.43
CA VAL A 183 0.46 -7.10 14.15
C VAL A 183 0.61 -8.50 13.61
N ASP A 184 -0.25 -8.88 12.69
CA ASP A 184 -0.21 -10.22 12.09
C ASP A 184 1.04 -10.42 11.20
N ILE A 185 1.53 -9.36 10.53
CA ILE A 185 2.66 -9.44 9.59
C ILE A 185 3.56 -8.19 9.69
N VAL A 186 4.87 -8.42 9.82
CA VAL A 186 5.90 -7.40 9.61
C VAL A 186 6.58 -7.69 8.26
N SER A 187 6.38 -6.81 7.29
CA SER A 187 6.87 -6.98 5.91
C SER A 187 8.08 -6.09 5.66
N ILE A 188 9.22 -6.69 5.41
CA ILE A 188 10.43 -5.98 5.02
C ILE A 188 10.55 -6.02 3.51
N GLN A 189 10.71 -4.86 2.90
CA GLN A 189 10.74 -4.70 1.45
C GLN A 189 12.07 -4.11 1.01
N THR A 190 12.64 -4.68 -0.03
CA THR A 190 13.77 -4.07 -0.73
C THR A 190 13.27 -2.88 -1.54
N TYR A 191 13.99 -1.79 -1.52
CA TYR A 191 13.67 -0.63 -2.34
C TYR A 191 13.80 -0.97 -3.82
N VAL A 192 12.79 -0.62 -4.60
CA VAL A 192 12.81 -0.68 -6.06
C VAL A 192 12.52 0.74 -6.56
N PRO A 193 13.44 1.36 -7.30
CA PRO A 193 13.25 2.73 -7.75
C PRO A 193 12.10 2.82 -8.75
N PRO A 194 11.32 3.91 -8.72
CA PRO A 194 10.24 4.13 -9.67
C PRO A 194 10.73 4.33 -11.11
N SER A 195 11.99 4.76 -11.27
CA SER A 195 12.66 4.93 -12.56
C SER A 195 14.14 4.56 -12.45
N LEU A 196 14.65 3.85 -13.46
CA LEU A 196 16.08 3.52 -13.56
C LEU A 196 16.91 4.66 -14.18
N ASN A 197 16.29 5.74 -14.62
CA ASN A 197 16.95 6.79 -15.40
C ASN A 197 17.56 7.90 -14.54
N LYS A 198 17.24 7.98 -13.25
CA LYS A 198 17.77 9.02 -12.35
C LYS A 198 18.76 8.46 -11.33
N LYS A 199 19.98 9.00 -11.33
CA LYS A 199 21.01 8.66 -10.35
C LYS A 199 20.59 8.95 -8.90
N SER A 200 19.74 9.95 -8.68
CA SER A 200 19.22 10.30 -7.34
C SER A 200 18.47 9.18 -6.65
N HIS A 201 17.88 8.24 -7.40
CA HIS A 201 17.25 7.07 -6.78
C HIS A 201 18.25 6.07 -6.22
N PHE A 202 19.50 6.06 -6.72
CA PHE A 202 20.53 5.17 -6.20
C PHE A 202 21.02 5.59 -4.81
N ASP A 203 20.81 6.85 -4.42
CA ASP A 203 21.17 7.33 -3.07
C ASP A 203 20.32 6.68 -1.97
N PHE A 204 19.17 6.06 -2.33
CA PHE A 204 18.33 5.34 -1.40
C PHE A 204 18.70 3.85 -1.21
N TYR A 205 19.62 3.30 -2.02
CA TYR A 205 20.07 1.93 -1.83
C TYR A 205 20.90 1.76 -0.57
N THR A 206 20.73 0.63 0.10
CA THR A 206 21.65 0.17 1.14
C THR A 206 22.83 -0.56 0.51
N GLU A 207 23.97 -0.63 1.21
CA GLU A 207 25.19 -1.29 0.70
C GLU A 207 24.97 -2.76 0.31
N ASP A 208 24.03 -3.45 0.98
CA ASP A 208 23.68 -4.84 0.71
C ASP A 208 22.62 -5.01 -0.40
N GLN A 209 22.03 -3.93 -0.88
CA GLN A 209 21.05 -3.96 -1.96
C GLN A 209 21.77 -3.91 -3.31
N PHE A 210 22.44 -5.00 -3.65
CA PHE A 210 22.88 -5.19 -5.02
C PHE A 210 21.66 -5.39 -5.91
N TYR A 211 21.52 -4.57 -6.95
CA TYR A 211 20.78 -5.00 -8.12
C TYR A 211 21.44 -6.30 -8.58
N PRO A 212 20.72 -7.42 -8.62
CA PRO A 212 21.26 -8.57 -9.29
C PRO A 212 21.60 -8.08 -10.70
N GLU A 213 22.88 -8.22 -11.09
CA GLU A 213 23.28 -8.10 -12.49
C GLU A 213 22.20 -8.79 -13.28
N HIS A 214 21.61 -8.10 -14.26
CA HIS A 214 20.46 -8.59 -14.98
C HIS A 214 20.73 -10.03 -15.38
N ASN A 215 20.20 -10.97 -14.61
CA ASN A 215 20.16 -12.34 -15.05
C ASN A 215 19.18 -12.33 -16.23
N LEU A 216 19.73 -12.24 -17.44
CA LEU A 216 18.96 -12.18 -18.70
C LEU A 216 18.05 -13.40 -18.87
N ASP A 217 18.28 -14.46 -18.08
CA ASP A 217 17.45 -15.66 -18.03
C ASP A 217 16.27 -15.55 -17.06
N PHE A 218 16.20 -14.50 -16.22
CA PHE A 218 15.06 -14.28 -15.32
C PHE A 218 13.86 -13.77 -16.11
N ARG A 219 12.84 -14.60 -16.20
CA ARG A 219 11.55 -14.23 -16.77
C ARG A 219 10.56 -13.90 -15.67
N CYS A 220 10.18 -12.65 -15.57
CA CYS A 220 9.13 -12.22 -14.64
C CYS A 220 7.78 -12.82 -15.06
N ASN A 221 7.15 -13.57 -14.17
CA ASN A 221 5.83 -14.15 -14.40
C ASN A 221 4.68 -13.16 -14.23
N GLN A 222 4.93 -11.98 -13.63
CA GLN A 222 3.88 -10.99 -13.34
C GLN A 222 3.06 -10.56 -14.57
N PRO A 223 3.64 -10.33 -15.77
CA PRO A 223 2.86 -9.96 -16.94
C PRO A 223 1.78 -10.98 -17.33
N PHE A 224 1.95 -12.25 -16.93
CA PHE A 224 0.99 -13.33 -17.23
C PHE A 224 -0.05 -13.54 -16.12
N GLN A 225 0.17 -12.98 -14.94
CA GLN A 225 -0.65 -13.23 -13.76
C GLN A 225 -1.31 -11.97 -13.20
N ARG A 226 -0.77 -10.79 -13.52
CA ARG A 226 -1.18 -9.51 -12.96
C ARG A 226 -1.53 -8.51 -14.04
N MET A 227 -2.62 -7.77 -13.80
CA MET A 227 -2.99 -6.59 -14.57
C MET A 227 -3.11 -5.39 -13.63
N GLN A 228 -2.60 -4.25 -14.07
CA GLN A 228 -2.77 -2.97 -13.38
C GLN A 228 -3.71 -2.07 -14.17
N ILE A 229 -4.68 -1.48 -13.47
CA ILE A 229 -5.65 -0.53 -14.00
C ILE A 229 -5.45 0.79 -13.23
N ARG A 230 -5.19 1.84 -13.99
CA ARG A 230 -4.97 3.21 -13.48
C ARG A 230 -6.02 4.17 -14.00
#